data_1104d4006d7fd13f321977f0ca65ac6e
#
_entry.id   1104d4006d7fd13f321977f0ca65ac6e
#
_cell.length_a   1.000
_cell.length_b   1.000
_cell.length_c   1.000
_cell.angle_alpha   90.00
_cell.angle_beta   90.00
_cell.angle_gamma   90.00
#
_symmetry.space_group_name_H-M   'P 1'
#
loop_
_entity.id
_entity.type
_entity.pdbx_description
1 polymer ?
#
loop_
_entity_poly.entity_id
_entity_poly.type
_entity_poly.pdbx_seq_one_letter_code
_entity_poly.pdbx_strand_id
1 'polypeptide(L)'
;MFLLPSSALLGGLCFLVACISGSQGREQPIWRDPWMQPLLLAGLLMLGGACFAHSGALAWAGLANWLPFFWAFWACRPHLETAKQRRQAAWMLVAGTVPVLVTGFGQMLLGWSGPWQLGGGAIVWFVAPGGEPSGRLSGLFDYANIAGAWLGAVWPLMLACVLRPDGWWRRSGALALALSTAVAVLLTQSRNAMGALALALPLVVGPLQWTWLLPLLAVLTVPLVLAVLPGIPIGLKSWSVALLPDRIAERLLDQETPTAWKHTRLGQWVYGIELVAARPWFGWGAAAFSVLYPIYAAKRWHGHSHNLPLELAISHGLPVTVLIVGTVFLLLVVALKRGMLQRDPLERAWWAAALVMLMMHATDLPLFDSRMNILGWVLLAGLANVSQLSKLDRDALSVSGESADL
;
A
#
# COMPACT_ATOMS: atom_id res chain seq x y z
N MET A 1 0.59 4.52 -15.36
CA MET A 1 0.87 4.98 -13.98
C MET A 1 0.36 6.40 -13.71
N PHE A 2 0.60 7.37 -14.61
CA PHE A 2 0.17 8.78 -14.42
C PHE A 2 -1.36 8.93 -14.23
N LEU A 3 -2.16 8.26 -15.05
CA LEU A 3 -3.64 8.36 -14.99
C LEU A 3 -4.27 7.54 -13.86
N LEU A 4 -3.51 6.64 -13.23
CA LEU A 4 -4.06 5.65 -12.31
C LEU A 4 -4.84 6.27 -11.13
N PRO A 5 -4.35 7.30 -10.40
CA PRO A 5 -5.11 7.86 -9.29
C PRO A 5 -6.30 8.73 -9.74
N SER A 6 -6.24 9.28 -10.96
CA SER A 6 -7.30 10.15 -11.50
C SER A 6 -8.42 9.38 -12.20
N SER A 7 -8.11 8.20 -12.75
CA SER A 7 -9.08 7.33 -13.40
C SER A 7 -8.63 5.88 -13.29
N ALA A 8 -9.29 5.11 -12.45
CA ALA A 8 -9.05 3.67 -12.32
C ALA A 8 -9.25 2.95 -13.66
N LEU A 9 -10.26 3.36 -14.44
CA LEU A 9 -10.56 2.76 -15.75
C LEU A 9 -9.43 3.03 -16.75
N LEU A 10 -9.09 4.29 -17.02
CA LEU A 10 -8.06 4.63 -18.00
C LEU A 10 -6.67 4.18 -17.55
N GLY A 11 -6.35 4.33 -16.26
CA GLY A 11 -5.12 3.82 -15.69
C GLY A 11 -5.01 2.30 -15.79
N GLY A 12 -6.10 1.59 -15.52
CA GLY A 12 -6.21 0.14 -15.65
C GLY A 12 -6.07 -0.34 -17.11
N LEU A 13 -6.72 0.35 -18.06
CA LEU A 13 -6.59 0.03 -19.50
C LEU A 13 -5.17 0.26 -19.99
N CYS A 14 -4.53 1.37 -19.65
CA CYS A 14 -3.11 1.60 -19.97
C CYS A 14 -2.20 0.54 -19.34
N PHE A 15 -2.48 0.13 -18.13
CA PHE A 15 -1.74 -0.93 -17.45
C PHE A 15 -1.95 -2.29 -18.14
N LEU A 16 -3.17 -2.62 -18.52
CA LEU A 16 -3.49 -3.83 -19.27
C LEU A 16 -2.72 -3.89 -20.60
N VAL A 17 -2.71 -2.79 -21.36
CA VAL A 17 -1.93 -2.70 -22.63
C VAL A 17 -0.44 -2.93 -22.35
N ALA A 18 0.12 -2.34 -21.30
CA ALA A 18 1.51 -2.56 -20.91
C ALA A 18 1.75 -4.04 -20.53
N CYS A 19 0.83 -4.69 -19.81
CA CYS A 19 0.94 -6.11 -19.48
C CYS A 19 0.87 -6.99 -20.73
N ILE A 20 -0.03 -6.71 -21.69
CA ILE A 20 -0.10 -7.45 -22.96
C ILE A 20 1.22 -7.31 -23.72
N SER A 21 1.71 -6.09 -23.88
CA SER A 21 3.00 -5.82 -24.55
C SER A 21 4.16 -6.53 -23.85
N GLY A 22 4.23 -6.45 -22.51
CA GLY A 22 5.30 -7.10 -21.76
C GLY A 22 5.24 -8.62 -21.78
N SER A 23 4.04 -9.21 -21.89
CA SER A 23 3.88 -10.66 -22.00
C SER A 23 4.35 -11.21 -23.36
N GLN A 24 4.17 -10.45 -24.44
CA GLN A 24 4.58 -10.86 -25.81
C GLN A 24 6.10 -10.91 -25.97
N GLY A 25 6.86 -10.10 -25.21
CA GLY A 25 8.34 -10.08 -25.27
C GLY A 25 9.02 -11.12 -24.38
N ARG A 26 8.28 -12.05 -23.76
CA ARG A 26 8.83 -13.03 -22.83
C ARG A 26 9.27 -14.32 -23.52
N GLU A 27 10.55 -14.68 -23.39
CA GLU A 27 11.09 -15.96 -23.87
C GLU A 27 10.68 -17.14 -22.98
N GLN A 28 10.55 -16.89 -21.66
CA GLN A 28 10.19 -17.93 -20.70
C GLN A 28 8.70 -17.90 -20.35
N PRO A 29 8.02 -19.06 -20.40
CA PRO A 29 6.62 -19.14 -20.00
C PRO A 29 6.44 -18.89 -18.51
N ILE A 30 5.26 -18.39 -18.12
CA ILE A 30 4.91 -17.96 -16.77
C ILE A 30 5.17 -19.03 -15.69
N TRP A 31 4.97 -20.30 -15.99
CA TRP A 31 5.15 -21.41 -15.05
C TRP A 31 6.62 -21.77 -14.75
N ARG A 32 7.57 -21.27 -15.54
CA ARG A 32 9.02 -21.43 -15.29
C ARG A 32 9.60 -20.31 -14.43
N ASP A 33 8.87 -19.24 -14.22
CA ASP A 33 9.32 -18.14 -13.40
C ASP A 33 9.24 -18.52 -11.91
N PRO A 34 10.35 -18.47 -11.14
CA PRO A 34 10.38 -18.91 -9.74
C PRO A 34 9.42 -18.13 -8.85
N TRP A 35 9.19 -16.84 -9.15
CA TRP A 35 8.27 -16.00 -8.37
C TRP A 35 6.80 -16.28 -8.71
N MET A 36 6.54 -16.85 -9.90
CA MET A 36 5.20 -17.19 -10.31
C MET A 36 4.73 -18.56 -9.80
N GLN A 37 5.63 -19.51 -9.57
CA GLN A 37 5.27 -20.85 -9.14
C GLN A 37 4.38 -20.86 -7.88
N PRO A 38 4.74 -20.17 -6.77
CA PRO A 38 3.89 -20.13 -5.59
C PRO A 38 2.58 -19.37 -5.84
N LEU A 39 2.57 -18.33 -6.67
CA LEU A 39 1.35 -17.58 -7.02
C LEU A 39 0.40 -18.40 -7.89
N LEU A 40 0.92 -19.19 -8.84
CA LEU A 40 0.12 -20.10 -9.66
C LEU A 40 -0.49 -21.22 -8.80
N LEU A 41 0.30 -21.78 -7.88
CA LEU A 41 -0.22 -22.76 -6.92
C LEU A 41 -1.32 -22.15 -6.03
N ALA A 42 -1.10 -20.93 -5.52
CA ALA A 42 -2.12 -20.21 -4.77
C ALA A 42 -3.39 -20.00 -5.60
N GLY A 43 -3.26 -19.61 -6.87
CA GLY A 43 -4.37 -19.45 -7.80
C GLY A 43 -5.16 -20.74 -8.02
N LEU A 44 -4.49 -21.87 -8.17
CA LEU A 44 -5.14 -23.19 -8.30
C LEU A 44 -5.90 -23.57 -7.02
N LEU A 45 -5.30 -23.33 -5.84
CA LEU A 45 -5.97 -23.57 -4.56
C LEU A 45 -7.17 -22.63 -4.36
N MET A 46 -7.08 -21.36 -4.78
CA MET A 46 -8.19 -20.41 -4.74
C MET A 46 -9.36 -20.86 -5.65
N LEU A 47 -9.07 -21.33 -6.86
CA LEU A 47 -10.08 -21.89 -7.77
C LEU A 47 -10.76 -23.11 -7.16
N GLY A 48 -9.97 -24.05 -6.62
CA GLY A 48 -10.51 -25.21 -5.91
C GLY A 48 -11.37 -24.83 -4.71
N GLY A 49 -10.89 -23.88 -3.90
CA GLY A 49 -11.62 -23.36 -2.74
C GLY A 49 -12.95 -22.68 -3.11
N ALA A 50 -12.99 -21.98 -4.23
CA ALA A 50 -14.22 -21.31 -4.70
C ALA A 50 -15.36 -22.31 -4.99
N CYS A 51 -15.05 -23.56 -5.37
CA CYS A 51 -16.05 -24.62 -5.58
C CYS A 51 -16.78 -25.02 -4.30
N PHE A 52 -16.14 -24.86 -3.13
CA PHE A 52 -16.68 -25.24 -1.83
C PHE A 52 -16.99 -24.03 -0.93
N ALA A 53 -16.98 -22.84 -1.51
CA ALA A 53 -17.10 -21.59 -0.79
C ALA A 53 -18.51 -21.39 -0.21
N HIS A 54 -18.57 -20.93 1.03
CA HIS A 54 -19.84 -20.56 1.67
C HIS A 54 -20.46 -19.28 1.07
N SER A 55 -19.62 -18.36 0.57
CA SER A 55 -20.04 -17.10 -0.04
C SER A 55 -20.59 -17.25 -1.48
N GLY A 56 -20.68 -18.47 -2.02
CA GLY A 56 -21.28 -18.74 -3.32
C GLY A 56 -20.65 -17.97 -4.48
N ALA A 57 -21.44 -17.25 -5.25
CA ALA A 57 -20.98 -16.48 -6.41
C ALA A 57 -19.96 -15.39 -6.05
N LEU A 58 -19.99 -14.85 -4.85
CA LEU A 58 -19.04 -13.84 -4.38
C LEU A 58 -17.60 -14.40 -4.31
N ALA A 59 -17.45 -15.71 -4.03
CA ALA A 59 -16.13 -16.35 -4.05
C ALA A 59 -15.49 -16.28 -5.43
N TRP A 60 -16.25 -16.52 -6.48
CA TRP A 60 -15.77 -16.43 -7.88
C TRP A 60 -15.47 -14.99 -8.27
N ALA A 61 -16.32 -14.04 -7.93
CA ALA A 61 -16.09 -12.62 -8.18
C ALA A 61 -14.81 -12.12 -7.48
N GLY A 62 -14.56 -12.60 -6.26
CA GLY A 62 -13.37 -12.23 -5.48
C GLY A 62 -12.06 -12.69 -6.09
N LEU A 63 -12.04 -13.73 -6.94
CA LEU A 63 -10.85 -14.17 -7.66
C LEU A 63 -10.32 -13.10 -8.63
N ALA A 64 -11.19 -12.19 -9.09
CA ALA A 64 -10.79 -11.07 -9.94
C ALA A 64 -9.83 -10.08 -9.23
N ASN A 65 -9.77 -10.07 -7.91
CA ASN A 65 -8.80 -9.28 -7.15
C ASN A 65 -7.39 -9.90 -7.13
N TRP A 66 -7.22 -11.15 -7.57
CA TRP A 66 -5.98 -11.91 -7.45
C TRP A 66 -5.47 -12.47 -8.78
N LEU A 67 -6.23 -13.29 -9.46
CA LEU A 67 -5.76 -14.05 -10.64
C LEU A 67 -5.27 -13.16 -11.79
N PRO A 68 -5.98 -12.09 -12.19
CA PRO A 68 -5.49 -11.19 -13.21
C PRO A 68 -4.19 -10.49 -12.79
N PHE A 69 -4.05 -10.20 -11.48
CA PHE A 69 -2.88 -9.51 -10.95
C PHE A 69 -1.66 -10.42 -10.80
N PHE A 70 -1.82 -11.72 -10.62
CA PHE A 70 -0.71 -12.67 -10.70
C PHE A 70 -0.11 -12.66 -12.12
N TRP A 71 -0.96 -12.71 -13.13
CA TRP A 71 -0.50 -12.54 -14.51
C TRP A 71 0.12 -11.17 -14.75
N ALA A 72 -0.52 -10.09 -14.30
CA ALA A 72 -0.03 -8.72 -14.46
C ALA A 72 1.33 -8.49 -13.79
N PHE A 73 1.58 -9.07 -12.62
CA PHE A 73 2.87 -9.05 -11.95
C PHE A 73 4.00 -9.62 -12.84
N TRP A 74 3.76 -10.75 -13.49
CA TRP A 74 4.71 -11.34 -14.42
C TRP A 74 4.83 -10.52 -15.70
N ALA A 75 3.73 -10.11 -16.26
CA ALA A 75 3.63 -9.46 -17.57
C ALA A 75 4.23 -8.04 -17.60
N CYS A 76 4.08 -7.25 -16.50
CA CYS A 76 4.59 -5.88 -16.47
C CYS A 76 6.09 -5.77 -16.16
N ARG A 77 6.76 -6.85 -15.73
CA ARG A 77 8.18 -6.82 -15.32
C ARG A 77 9.15 -6.30 -16.39
N PRO A 78 9.03 -6.60 -17.70
CA PRO A 78 9.91 -6.05 -18.73
C PRO A 78 9.95 -4.51 -18.77
N HIS A 79 8.85 -3.86 -18.34
CA HIS A 79 8.80 -2.39 -18.26
C HIS A 79 9.43 -1.80 -16.99
N LEU A 80 9.95 -2.65 -16.08
CA LEU A 80 10.54 -2.28 -14.79
C LEU A 80 11.93 -2.93 -14.57
N GLU A 81 12.55 -3.42 -15.62
CA GLU A 81 13.78 -4.21 -15.55
C GLU A 81 14.98 -3.35 -15.12
N THR A 82 15.12 -2.19 -15.72
CA THR A 82 16.21 -1.27 -15.45
C THR A 82 15.86 -0.22 -14.40
N ALA A 83 16.85 0.32 -13.70
CA ALA A 83 16.69 1.46 -12.78
C ALA A 83 16.07 2.68 -13.50
N LYS A 84 16.41 2.90 -14.79
CA LYS A 84 15.82 3.97 -15.61
C LYS A 84 14.31 3.81 -15.79
N GLN A 85 13.85 2.60 -16.08
CA GLN A 85 12.42 2.30 -16.24
C GLN A 85 11.65 2.45 -14.92
N ARG A 86 12.20 1.95 -13.81
CA ARG A 86 11.60 2.14 -12.47
C ARG A 86 11.54 3.62 -12.10
N ARG A 87 12.56 4.40 -12.47
CA ARG A 87 12.57 5.86 -12.29
C ARG A 87 11.46 6.54 -13.10
N GLN A 88 11.25 6.14 -14.35
CA GLN A 88 10.16 6.67 -15.18
C GLN A 88 8.79 6.36 -14.58
N ALA A 89 8.59 5.12 -14.13
CA ALA A 89 7.35 4.72 -13.46
C ALA A 89 7.12 5.52 -12.16
N ALA A 90 8.16 5.73 -11.36
CA ALA A 90 8.11 6.55 -10.15
C ALA A 90 7.70 8.01 -10.46
N TRP A 91 8.30 8.62 -11.47
CA TRP A 91 7.92 9.97 -11.91
C TRP A 91 6.47 10.06 -12.37
N MET A 92 5.97 9.06 -13.09
CA MET A 92 4.56 9.01 -13.48
C MET A 92 3.63 8.90 -12.26
N LEU A 93 4.00 8.13 -11.24
CA LEU A 93 3.24 8.02 -9.99
C LEU A 93 3.23 9.33 -9.22
N VAL A 94 4.39 9.98 -9.09
CA VAL A 94 4.52 11.28 -8.41
C VAL A 94 3.71 12.35 -9.15
N ALA A 95 3.85 12.46 -10.47
CA ALA A 95 3.10 13.43 -11.26
C ALA A 95 1.58 13.16 -11.24
N GLY A 96 1.18 11.89 -11.28
CA GLY A 96 -0.22 11.47 -11.18
C GLY A 96 -0.85 11.79 -9.82
N THR A 97 -0.05 11.97 -8.77
CA THR A 97 -0.56 12.33 -7.44
C THR A 97 -0.92 13.83 -7.33
N VAL A 98 -0.45 14.68 -8.25
CA VAL A 98 -0.78 16.13 -8.23
C VAL A 98 -2.29 16.38 -8.25
N PRO A 99 -3.10 15.77 -9.15
CA PRO A 99 -4.55 15.93 -9.11
C PRO A 99 -5.18 15.49 -7.78
N VAL A 100 -4.64 14.44 -7.14
CA VAL A 100 -5.12 13.98 -5.82
C VAL A 100 -4.90 15.05 -4.76
N LEU A 101 -3.73 15.68 -4.74
CA LEU A 101 -3.42 16.76 -3.79
C LEU A 101 -4.28 17.99 -4.04
N VAL A 102 -4.41 18.42 -5.32
CA VAL A 102 -5.22 19.58 -5.70
C VAL A 102 -6.68 19.38 -5.30
N THR A 103 -7.26 18.24 -5.65
CA THR A 103 -8.65 17.93 -5.30
C THR A 103 -8.85 17.74 -3.80
N GLY A 104 -7.88 17.10 -3.13
CA GLY A 104 -7.93 16.89 -1.69
C GLY A 104 -7.88 18.21 -0.90
N PHE A 105 -6.97 19.11 -1.24
CA PHE A 105 -6.93 20.44 -0.63
C PHE A 105 -8.13 21.29 -1.02
N GLY A 106 -8.56 21.25 -2.29
CA GLY A 106 -9.79 21.92 -2.73
C GLY A 106 -11.02 21.44 -1.97
N GLN A 107 -11.13 20.12 -1.73
CA GLN A 107 -12.19 19.52 -0.92
C GLN A 107 -12.20 20.06 0.51
N MET A 108 -11.04 20.11 1.18
CA MET A 108 -10.95 20.47 2.60
C MET A 108 -10.94 21.96 2.86
N LEU A 109 -10.34 22.78 1.98
CA LEU A 109 -10.12 24.21 2.20
C LEU A 109 -11.10 25.08 1.45
N LEU A 110 -11.58 24.65 0.27
CA LEU A 110 -12.42 25.42 -0.64
C LEU A 110 -13.84 24.85 -0.79
N GLY A 111 -14.14 23.75 -0.09
CA GLY A 111 -15.46 23.10 -0.15
C GLY A 111 -15.78 22.47 -1.51
N TRP A 112 -14.76 22.09 -2.28
CA TRP A 112 -14.99 21.46 -3.58
C TRP A 112 -15.72 20.13 -3.44
N SER A 113 -16.71 19.92 -4.30
CA SER A 113 -17.48 18.70 -4.38
C SER A 113 -17.82 18.36 -5.84
N GLY A 114 -17.95 17.07 -6.14
CA GLY A 114 -18.29 16.54 -7.47
C GLY A 114 -19.65 15.87 -7.49
N PRO A 115 -20.02 15.20 -8.60
CA PRO A 115 -19.11 14.68 -9.65
C PRO A 115 -18.66 15.74 -10.69
N TRP A 116 -17.38 15.69 -11.07
CA TRP A 116 -16.84 16.45 -12.18
C TRP A 116 -16.54 15.54 -13.36
N GLN A 117 -17.01 15.92 -14.54
CA GLN A 117 -16.79 15.17 -15.78
C GLN A 117 -15.71 15.86 -16.62
N LEU A 118 -14.69 15.10 -16.98
CA LEU A 118 -13.58 15.55 -17.82
C LEU A 118 -13.54 14.69 -19.09
N GLY A 119 -13.14 15.31 -20.22
CA GLY A 119 -13.01 14.60 -21.49
C GLY A 119 -14.32 13.94 -21.96
N GLY A 120 -15.45 14.65 -21.86
CA GLY A 120 -16.76 14.13 -22.29
C GLY A 120 -17.27 12.97 -21.42
N GLY A 121 -16.85 12.88 -20.16
CA GLY A 121 -17.24 11.82 -19.24
C GLY A 121 -16.29 10.62 -19.21
N ALA A 122 -15.18 10.66 -19.96
CA ALA A 122 -14.15 9.61 -19.90
C ALA A 122 -13.46 9.53 -18.52
N ILE A 123 -13.42 10.62 -17.80
CA ILE A 123 -12.94 10.70 -16.42
C ILE A 123 -14.05 11.34 -15.59
N VAL A 124 -14.48 10.67 -14.54
CA VAL A 124 -15.44 11.23 -13.57
C VAL A 124 -14.76 11.28 -12.20
N TRP A 125 -14.63 12.50 -11.67
CA TRP A 125 -14.07 12.70 -10.34
C TRP A 125 -15.19 12.87 -9.32
N PHE A 126 -15.33 11.88 -8.49
CA PHE A 126 -16.25 11.89 -7.35
C PHE A 126 -15.51 12.48 -6.15
N VAL A 127 -15.77 13.77 -5.87
CA VAL A 127 -15.22 14.46 -4.71
C VAL A 127 -16.33 14.59 -3.67
N ALA A 128 -16.26 13.81 -2.58
CA ALA A 128 -17.28 13.81 -1.53
C ALA A 128 -17.29 15.16 -0.80
N PRO A 129 -18.47 15.78 -0.56
CA PRO A 129 -18.57 17.04 0.17
C PRO A 129 -17.94 16.93 1.56
N GLY A 130 -16.91 17.76 1.86
CA GLY A 130 -16.23 17.76 3.15
C GLY A 130 -15.41 16.50 3.47
N GLY A 131 -15.24 15.60 2.48
CA GLY A 131 -14.48 14.35 2.61
C GLY A 131 -15.31 13.14 3.04
N GLU A 132 -14.70 11.93 2.96
CA GLU A 132 -15.35 10.68 3.34
C GLU A 132 -14.42 9.85 4.26
N PRO A 133 -14.76 9.67 5.55
CA PRO A 133 -15.85 10.31 6.29
C PRO A 133 -15.69 11.83 6.38
N SER A 134 -16.80 12.53 6.61
CA SER A 134 -16.81 14.00 6.72
C SER A 134 -15.73 14.51 7.69
N GLY A 135 -15.04 15.58 7.31
CA GLY A 135 -13.92 16.16 8.05
C GLY A 135 -12.56 15.48 7.79
N ARG A 136 -12.50 14.50 6.87
CA ARG A 136 -11.28 13.78 6.50
C ARG A 136 -11.03 13.86 5.00
N LEU A 137 -9.80 14.21 4.60
CA LEU A 137 -9.43 14.28 3.19
C LEU A 137 -9.57 12.92 2.52
N SER A 138 -10.41 12.82 1.51
CA SER A 138 -10.52 11.66 0.62
C SER A 138 -10.14 11.99 -0.83
N GLY A 139 -10.31 13.24 -1.27
CA GLY A 139 -9.94 13.72 -2.61
C GLY A 139 -10.64 12.92 -3.70
N LEU A 140 -9.86 12.27 -4.58
CA LEU A 140 -10.34 11.42 -5.67
C LEU A 140 -10.62 9.97 -5.25
N PHE A 141 -10.49 9.65 -3.99
CA PHE A 141 -10.74 8.31 -3.45
C PHE A 141 -12.06 8.28 -2.69
N ASP A 142 -12.71 7.13 -2.69
CA ASP A 142 -14.00 6.93 -2.05
C ASP A 142 -13.92 6.98 -0.51
N TYR A 143 -12.70 6.86 0.05
CA TYR A 143 -12.49 6.81 1.49
C TYR A 143 -11.12 7.37 1.89
N ALA A 144 -11.08 8.12 2.99
CA ALA A 144 -9.87 8.80 3.46
C ALA A 144 -8.69 7.86 3.77
N ASN A 145 -8.94 6.62 4.23
CA ASN A 145 -7.85 5.67 4.46
C ASN A 145 -7.20 5.21 3.15
N ILE A 146 -7.97 5.09 2.06
CA ILE A 146 -7.44 4.70 0.74
C ILE A 146 -6.65 5.87 0.16
N ALA A 147 -7.14 7.11 0.28
CA ALA A 147 -6.38 8.31 -0.07
C ALA A 147 -5.05 8.34 0.70
N GLY A 148 -5.09 8.12 2.02
CA GLY A 148 -3.91 8.03 2.87
C GLY A 148 -2.95 6.91 2.44
N ALA A 149 -3.48 5.75 2.05
CA ALA A 149 -2.69 4.62 1.58
C ALA A 149 -1.96 4.95 0.27
N TRP A 150 -2.66 5.59 -0.70
CA TRP A 150 -2.03 6.07 -1.93
C TRP A 150 -0.91 7.07 -1.64
N LEU A 151 -1.22 8.12 -0.88
CA LEU A 151 -0.29 9.18 -0.53
C LEU A 151 0.93 8.63 0.22
N GLY A 152 0.71 7.74 1.20
CA GLY A 152 1.77 7.09 1.97
C GLY A 152 2.67 6.18 1.12
N ALA A 153 2.10 5.46 0.15
CA ALA A 153 2.86 4.58 -0.74
C ALA A 153 3.69 5.35 -1.79
N VAL A 154 3.19 6.50 -2.27
CA VAL A 154 3.90 7.30 -3.27
C VAL A 154 4.89 8.30 -2.64
N TRP A 155 4.67 8.70 -1.39
CA TRP A 155 5.53 9.66 -0.68
C TRP A 155 7.03 9.30 -0.65
N PRO A 156 7.46 8.02 -0.46
CA PRO A 156 8.86 7.64 -0.57
C PRO A 156 9.50 8.03 -1.90
N LEU A 157 8.75 7.87 -3.00
CA LEU A 157 9.21 8.23 -4.35
C LEU A 157 9.38 9.74 -4.51
N MET A 158 8.49 10.55 -3.92
CA MET A 158 8.61 12.02 -3.88
C MET A 158 9.85 12.44 -3.09
N LEU A 159 10.06 11.83 -1.92
CA LEU A 159 11.22 12.09 -1.07
C LEU A 159 12.54 11.77 -1.79
N ALA A 160 12.58 10.67 -2.55
CA ALA A 160 13.75 10.34 -3.37
C ALA A 160 14.05 11.40 -4.43
N CYS A 161 13.00 12.02 -5.01
CA CYS A 161 13.19 13.12 -5.95
C CYS A 161 13.79 14.38 -5.28
N VAL A 162 13.52 14.61 -3.99
CA VAL A 162 14.14 15.71 -3.21
C VAL A 162 15.63 15.46 -3.01
N LEU A 163 16.02 14.20 -2.79
CA LEU A 163 17.40 13.81 -2.48
C LEU A 163 18.33 13.77 -3.70
N ARG A 164 17.76 13.89 -4.92
CA ARG A 164 18.55 13.84 -6.15
C ARG A 164 19.16 15.20 -6.49
N PRO A 165 20.34 15.21 -7.15
CA PRO A 165 21.02 16.44 -7.56
C PRO A 165 20.50 16.98 -8.90
N ASP A 166 19.20 16.93 -9.16
CA ASP A 166 18.58 17.27 -10.46
C ASP A 166 18.31 18.78 -10.68
N GLY A 167 19.07 19.67 -10.02
CA GLY A 167 18.90 21.11 -10.07
C GLY A 167 17.87 21.64 -9.06
N TRP A 168 18.06 22.90 -8.66
CA TRP A 168 17.34 23.47 -7.52
C TRP A 168 15.82 23.58 -7.76
N TRP A 169 15.37 23.93 -8.95
CA TRP A 169 13.94 24.06 -9.28
C TRP A 169 13.18 22.73 -9.16
N ARG A 170 13.78 21.65 -9.69
CA ARG A 170 13.20 20.30 -9.59
C ARG A 170 13.16 19.82 -8.15
N ARG A 171 14.24 20.08 -7.42
CA ARG A 171 14.34 19.74 -5.99
C ARG A 171 13.32 20.48 -5.15
N SER A 172 13.13 21.79 -5.37
CA SER A 172 12.15 22.61 -4.65
C SER A 172 10.72 22.17 -4.98
N GLY A 173 10.41 21.85 -6.25
CA GLY A 173 9.11 21.30 -6.65
C GLY A 173 8.84 19.94 -5.99
N ALA A 174 9.84 19.04 -5.96
CA ALA A 174 9.73 17.75 -5.27
C ALA A 174 9.52 17.92 -3.76
N LEU A 175 10.22 18.86 -3.13
CA LEU A 175 10.05 19.19 -1.71
C LEU A 175 8.65 19.72 -1.44
N ALA A 176 8.16 20.65 -2.26
CA ALA A 176 6.80 21.17 -2.13
C ALA A 176 5.76 20.04 -2.23
N LEU A 177 5.91 19.12 -3.19
CA LEU A 177 5.03 17.95 -3.32
C LEU A 177 5.13 17.01 -2.13
N ALA A 178 6.34 16.72 -1.63
CA ALA A 178 6.53 15.86 -0.48
C ALA A 178 5.91 16.44 0.80
N LEU A 179 6.09 17.76 1.04
CA LEU A 179 5.48 18.45 2.17
C LEU A 179 3.96 18.53 2.03
N SER A 180 3.45 18.89 0.85
CA SER A 180 2.00 18.88 0.58
C SER A 180 1.39 17.51 0.80
N THR A 181 2.07 16.44 0.38
CA THR A 181 1.63 15.06 0.63
C THR A 181 1.61 14.73 2.11
N ALA A 182 2.63 15.14 2.87
CA ALA A 182 2.65 14.93 4.32
C ALA A 182 1.47 15.66 5.02
N VAL A 183 1.19 16.91 4.63
CA VAL A 183 0.02 17.65 5.12
C VAL A 183 -1.29 16.96 4.72
N ALA A 184 -1.41 16.52 3.47
CA ALA A 184 -2.59 15.80 3.01
C ALA A 184 -2.80 14.50 3.79
N VAL A 185 -1.74 13.75 4.10
CA VAL A 185 -1.81 12.54 4.96
C VAL A 185 -2.33 12.89 6.36
N LEU A 186 -1.88 13.99 6.96
CA LEU A 186 -2.43 14.46 8.24
C LEU A 186 -3.94 14.76 8.13
N LEU A 187 -4.37 15.40 7.03
CA LEU A 187 -5.78 15.70 6.78
C LEU A 187 -6.62 14.46 6.49
N THR A 188 -6.03 13.36 6.00
CA THR A 188 -6.76 12.07 5.91
C THR A 188 -7.06 11.50 7.29
N GLN A 189 -6.34 11.92 8.33
CA GLN A 189 -6.40 11.37 9.68
C GLN A 189 -6.22 9.83 9.70
N SER A 190 -5.51 9.28 8.73
CA SER A 190 -5.18 7.85 8.67
C SER A 190 -3.91 7.54 9.47
N ARG A 191 -4.07 6.85 10.59
CA ARG A 191 -2.92 6.43 11.44
C ARG A 191 -1.92 5.57 10.67
N ASN A 192 -2.42 4.69 9.80
CA ASN A 192 -1.57 3.86 8.93
C ASN A 192 -0.72 4.70 7.97
N ALA A 193 -1.32 5.72 7.35
CA ALA A 193 -0.62 6.58 6.43
C ALA A 193 0.42 7.46 7.14
N MET A 194 0.12 7.96 8.35
CA MET A 194 1.10 8.67 9.17
C MET A 194 2.28 7.77 9.55
N GLY A 195 1.99 6.53 9.98
CA GLY A 195 3.03 5.52 10.27
C GLY A 195 3.87 5.18 9.03
N ALA A 196 3.25 5.17 7.85
CA ALA A 196 3.95 4.95 6.59
C ALA A 196 4.99 6.04 6.28
N LEU A 197 4.67 7.32 6.52
CA LEU A 197 5.62 8.41 6.34
C LEU A 197 6.81 8.26 7.32
N ALA A 198 6.52 7.98 8.59
CA ALA A 198 7.54 7.79 9.61
C ALA A 198 8.47 6.60 9.29
N LEU A 199 7.91 5.49 8.79
CA LEU A 199 8.67 4.31 8.37
C LEU A 199 9.52 4.59 7.12
N ALA A 200 8.96 5.25 6.13
CA ALA A 200 9.62 5.48 4.85
C ALA A 200 10.80 6.46 4.94
N LEU A 201 10.72 7.46 5.81
CA LEU A 201 11.71 8.52 5.92
C LEU A 201 13.14 7.99 6.13
N PRO A 202 13.45 7.20 7.18
CA PRO A 202 14.80 6.69 7.40
C PRO A 202 15.28 5.75 6.27
N LEU A 203 14.35 5.00 5.67
CA LEU A 203 14.69 4.06 4.59
C LEU A 203 15.14 4.78 3.32
N VAL A 204 14.45 5.85 2.95
CA VAL A 204 14.77 6.62 1.73
C VAL A 204 15.99 7.49 1.94
N VAL A 205 16.11 8.14 3.10
CA VAL A 205 17.27 8.98 3.43
C VAL A 205 18.56 8.14 3.51
N GLY A 206 18.44 6.90 4.00
CA GLY A 206 19.49 5.89 3.97
C GLY A 206 20.25 5.74 5.28
N PRO A 207 21.02 4.64 5.41
CA PRO A 207 21.63 4.22 6.67
C PRO A 207 22.63 5.23 7.27
N LEU A 208 23.31 6.01 6.44
CA LEU A 208 24.28 7.01 6.90
C LEU A 208 23.65 8.11 7.78
N GLN A 209 22.35 8.33 7.66
CA GLN A 209 21.63 9.36 8.41
C GLN A 209 20.89 8.81 9.63
N TRP A 210 20.90 7.48 9.87
CA TRP A 210 20.13 6.86 10.95
C TRP A 210 20.61 7.30 12.35
N THR A 211 21.87 7.65 12.51
CA THR A 211 22.46 8.06 13.80
C THR A 211 21.74 9.25 14.45
N TRP A 212 21.28 10.21 13.65
CA TRP A 212 20.53 11.37 14.15
C TRP A 212 19.03 11.27 13.87
N LEU A 213 18.63 10.61 12.80
CA LEU A 213 17.24 10.55 12.36
C LEU A 213 16.39 9.62 13.23
N LEU A 214 16.92 8.44 13.61
CA LEU A 214 16.18 7.50 14.44
C LEU A 214 15.90 8.06 15.86
N PRO A 215 16.84 8.70 16.56
CA PRO A 215 16.54 9.40 17.82
C PRO A 215 15.48 10.49 17.66
N LEU A 216 15.55 11.30 16.60
CA LEU A 216 14.52 12.31 16.31
C LEU A 216 13.15 11.70 16.10
N LEU A 217 13.04 10.65 15.28
CA LEU A 217 11.79 9.92 15.08
C LEU A 217 11.28 9.28 16.38
N ALA A 218 12.17 8.73 17.20
CA ALA A 218 11.81 8.17 18.50
C ALA A 218 11.18 9.24 19.41
N VAL A 219 11.79 10.42 19.51
CA VAL A 219 11.23 11.54 20.29
C VAL A 219 9.83 11.92 19.80
N LEU A 220 9.58 11.92 18.49
CA LEU A 220 8.29 12.29 17.92
C LEU A 220 7.24 11.17 18.03
N THR A 221 7.67 9.90 18.00
CA THR A 221 6.72 8.76 17.95
C THR A 221 6.50 8.11 19.31
N VAL A 222 7.45 8.16 20.23
CA VAL A 222 7.33 7.58 21.57
C VAL A 222 6.09 8.08 22.33
N PRO A 223 5.78 9.39 22.36
CA PRO A 223 4.55 9.86 23.00
C PRO A 223 3.29 9.24 22.39
N LEU A 224 3.23 9.11 21.05
CA LEU A 224 2.10 8.47 20.37
C LEU A 224 1.94 7.01 20.78
N VAL A 225 3.05 6.28 20.84
CA VAL A 225 3.06 4.86 21.23
C VAL A 225 2.64 4.70 22.69
N LEU A 226 3.21 5.49 23.60
CA LEU A 226 2.89 5.44 25.03
C LEU A 226 1.43 5.80 25.33
N ALA A 227 0.83 6.71 24.54
CA ALA A 227 -0.58 7.07 24.69
C ALA A 227 -1.53 5.90 24.38
N VAL A 228 -1.14 5.00 23.49
CA VAL A 228 -2.01 3.91 22.97
C VAL A 228 -1.74 2.56 23.62
N LEU A 229 -0.51 2.28 24.06
CA LEU A 229 -0.14 0.99 24.61
C LEU A 229 -0.93 0.66 25.88
N PRO A 230 -1.49 -0.56 25.99
CA PRO A 230 -2.10 -1.04 27.24
C PRO A 230 -1.01 -1.29 28.30
N GLY A 231 -1.38 -1.13 29.57
CA GLY A 231 -0.47 -1.42 30.71
C GLY A 231 0.54 -0.32 31.04
N ILE A 232 0.55 0.82 30.34
CA ILE A 232 1.39 1.96 30.66
C ILE A 232 0.88 2.65 31.94
N PRO A 233 1.77 3.02 32.91
CA PRO A 233 1.40 3.77 34.09
C PRO A 233 0.65 5.06 33.76
N ILE A 234 -0.42 5.36 34.53
CA ILE A 234 -1.34 6.48 34.26
C ILE A 234 -0.58 7.81 34.12
N GLY A 235 0.42 8.09 34.98
CA GLY A 235 1.21 9.30 34.91
C GLY A 235 2.02 9.46 33.63
N LEU A 236 2.58 8.37 33.10
CA LEU A 236 3.32 8.38 31.85
C LEU A 236 2.37 8.51 30.65
N LYS A 237 1.21 7.88 30.72
CA LYS A 237 0.16 8.00 29.70
C LYS A 237 -0.39 9.41 29.63
N SER A 238 -0.72 10.04 30.77
CA SER A 238 -1.21 11.43 30.81
C SER A 238 -0.18 12.43 30.31
N TRP A 239 1.09 12.24 30.67
CA TRP A 239 2.19 13.04 30.12
C TRP A 239 2.31 12.92 28.62
N SER A 240 2.26 11.70 28.09
CA SER A 240 2.36 11.47 26.65
C SER A 240 1.18 12.08 25.88
N VAL A 241 -0.02 11.99 26.43
CA VAL A 241 -1.23 12.60 25.85
C VAL A 241 -1.15 14.13 25.84
N ALA A 242 -0.62 14.74 26.91
CA ALA A 242 -0.45 16.19 26.99
C ALA A 242 0.53 16.77 25.96
N LEU A 243 1.39 15.96 25.39
CA LEU A 243 2.30 16.35 24.31
C LEU A 243 1.65 16.27 22.91
N LEU A 244 0.46 15.68 22.80
CA LEU A 244 -0.21 15.50 21.52
C LEU A 244 -1.22 16.63 21.25
N PRO A 245 -1.40 17.06 20.01
CA PRO A 245 -2.50 17.94 19.65
C PRO A 245 -3.86 17.31 20.05
N ASP A 246 -4.78 18.10 20.57
CA ASP A 246 -6.06 17.63 21.13
C ASP A 246 -6.81 16.69 20.20
N ARG A 247 -6.91 17.02 18.91
CA ARG A 247 -7.58 16.17 17.90
C ARG A 247 -6.93 14.79 17.72
N ILE A 248 -5.62 14.69 17.94
CA ILE A 248 -4.91 13.41 17.88
C ILE A 248 -5.13 12.65 19.17
N ALA A 249 -5.03 13.34 20.31
CA ALA A 249 -5.26 12.77 21.63
C ALA A 249 -6.67 12.18 21.76
N GLU A 250 -7.70 12.93 21.40
CA GLU A 250 -9.11 12.46 21.38
C GLU A 250 -9.28 11.17 20.56
N ARG A 251 -8.71 11.11 19.37
CA ARG A 251 -8.82 9.92 18.51
C ARG A 251 -8.04 8.71 18.99
N LEU A 252 -6.92 8.94 19.68
CA LEU A 252 -6.12 7.84 20.24
C LEU A 252 -6.75 7.29 21.52
N LEU A 253 -7.46 8.17 22.26
CA LEU A 253 -8.09 7.86 23.53
C LEU A 253 -9.56 7.47 23.39
N ASP A 254 -10.14 7.54 22.19
CA ASP A 254 -11.52 7.14 21.91
C ASP A 254 -11.68 5.65 22.28
N GLN A 255 -11.85 5.44 23.60
CA GLN A 255 -12.02 4.13 24.21
C GLN A 255 -13.47 3.73 24.01
N GLU A 256 -13.67 2.87 23.05
CA GLU A 256 -14.96 2.24 22.81
C GLU A 256 -15.44 1.55 24.11
N THR A 257 -16.72 1.71 24.40
CA THR A 257 -17.38 1.04 25.52
C THR A 257 -17.22 -0.49 25.44
N PRO A 258 -17.24 -1.23 26.56
CA PRO A 258 -17.10 -2.69 26.56
C PRO A 258 -18.04 -3.46 25.62
N THR A 259 -19.23 -2.92 25.37
CA THR A 259 -20.21 -3.43 24.41
C THR A 259 -19.77 -3.23 22.95
N ALA A 260 -18.83 -2.33 22.70
CA ALA A 260 -18.32 -2.03 21.37
C ALA A 260 -17.06 -2.85 21.00
N TRP A 261 -16.50 -3.64 21.93
CA TRP A 261 -15.28 -4.42 21.68
C TRP A 261 -15.36 -5.28 20.41
N LYS A 262 -16.49 -5.93 20.14
CA LYS A 262 -16.72 -6.70 18.91
C LYS A 262 -16.57 -5.87 17.64
N HIS A 263 -16.70 -4.55 17.73
CA HIS A 263 -16.62 -3.63 16.61
C HIS A 263 -15.20 -3.05 16.44
N THR A 264 -14.31 -3.30 17.41
CA THR A 264 -12.89 -2.94 17.29
C THR A 264 -12.19 -3.85 16.28
N ARG A 265 -11.05 -3.40 15.75
CA ARG A 265 -10.21 -4.26 14.91
C ARG A 265 -9.78 -5.53 15.63
N LEU A 266 -9.47 -5.44 16.91
CA LEU A 266 -9.10 -6.59 17.73
C LEU A 266 -10.24 -7.62 17.82
N GLY A 267 -11.47 -7.17 18.07
CA GLY A 267 -12.64 -8.04 18.08
C GLY A 267 -12.91 -8.70 16.73
N GLN A 268 -12.71 -7.96 15.64
CA GLN A 268 -12.79 -8.50 14.27
C GLN A 268 -11.71 -9.57 14.02
N TRP A 269 -10.49 -9.35 14.49
CA TRP A 269 -9.40 -10.31 14.33
C TRP A 269 -9.61 -11.59 15.14
N VAL A 270 -10.10 -11.49 16.37
CA VAL A 270 -10.45 -12.68 17.17
C VAL A 270 -11.50 -13.51 16.46
N TYR A 271 -12.59 -12.90 16.02
CA TYR A 271 -13.59 -13.61 15.23
C TYR A 271 -13.02 -14.18 13.91
N GLY A 272 -12.18 -13.43 13.24
CA GLY A 272 -11.49 -13.89 12.03
C GLY A 272 -10.63 -15.15 12.29
N ILE A 273 -9.93 -15.20 13.42
CA ILE A 273 -9.14 -16.39 13.83
C ILE A 273 -10.05 -17.59 14.09
N GLU A 274 -11.22 -17.40 14.70
CA GLU A 274 -12.22 -18.47 14.90
C GLU A 274 -12.70 -19.00 13.53
N LEU A 275 -12.96 -18.12 12.56
CA LEU A 275 -13.32 -18.54 11.21
C LEU A 275 -12.21 -19.35 10.52
N VAL A 276 -10.95 -18.92 10.67
CA VAL A 276 -9.79 -19.65 10.12
C VAL A 276 -9.66 -21.03 10.79
N ALA A 277 -9.80 -21.10 12.10
CA ALA A 277 -9.74 -22.38 12.83
C ALA A 277 -10.82 -23.37 12.38
N ALA A 278 -12.01 -22.87 12.03
CA ALA A 278 -13.11 -23.70 11.54
C ALA A 278 -12.90 -24.23 10.11
N ARG A 279 -12.18 -23.48 9.24
CA ARG A 279 -11.89 -23.89 7.84
C ARG A 279 -10.46 -23.50 7.41
N PRO A 280 -9.41 -24.16 7.96
CA PRO A 280 -8.03 -23.72 7.78
C PRO A 280 -7.47 -23.97 6.36
N TRP A 281 -7.99 -24.93 5.59
CA TRP A 281 -7.38 -25.38 4.35
C TRP A 281 -7.83 -24.60 3.12
N PHE A 282 -9.13 -24.39 2.94
CA PHE A 282 -9.72 -23.75 1.76
C PHE A 282 -10.49 -22.46 2.08
N GLY A 283 -10.62 -22.14 3.38
CA GLY A 283 -11.36 -20.99 3.85
C GLY A 283 -12.89 -21.08 3.60
N TRP A 284 -13.53 -19.93 3.64
CA TRP A 284 -14.98 -19.76 3.51
C TRP A 284 -15.40 -19.19 2.14
N GLY A 285 -14.46 -18.80 1.32
CA GLY A 285 -14.65 -18.06 0.08
C GLY A 285 -14.45 -16.54 0.25
N ALA A 286 -14.12 -15.86 -0.84
CA ALA A 286 -13.98 -14.42 -0.83
C ALA A 286 -15.28 -13.74 -0.35
N ALA A 287 -15.15 -12.58 0.28
CA ALA A 287 -16.24 -11.83 0.92
C ALA A 287 -16.96 -12.58 2.08
N ALA A 288 -16.48 -13.74 2.51
CA ALA A 288 -17.13 -14.49 3.59
C ALA A 288 -17.16 -13.71 4.91
N PHE A 289 -16.12 -12.92 5.22
CA PHE A 289 -16.12 -12.09 6.42
C PHE A 289 -17.28 -11.10 6.40
N SER A 290 -17.53 -10.40 5.31
CA SER A 290 -18.62 -9.43 5.20
C SER A 290 -20.03 -10.05 5.30
N VAL A 291 -20.15 -11.35 4.97
CA VAL A 291 -21.40 -12.11 5.10
C VAL A 291 -21.61 -12.63 6.52
N LEU A 292 -20.55 -13.19 7.12
CA LEU A 292 -20.63 -13.87 8.43
C LEU A 292 -20.55 -12.91 9.62
N TYR A 293 -19.75 -11.84 9.50
CA TYR A 293 -19.52 -10.92 10.60
C TYR A 293 -20.78 -10.18 11.09
N PRO A 294 -21.74 -9.74 10.25
CA PRO A 294 -22.98 -9.14 10.73
C PRO A 294 -23.82 -10.07 11.62
N ILE A 295 -23.73 -11.38 11.41
CA ILE A 295 -24.41 -12.40 12.22
C ILE A 295 -23.81 -12.41 13.63
N TYR A 296 -22.47 -12.37 13.73
CA TYR A 296 -21.72 -12.34 14.98
C TYR A 296 -21.86 -11.00 15.72
N ALA A 297 -21.85 -9.87 15.00
CA ALA A 297 -21.75 -8.52 15.54
C ALA A 297 -23.10 -7.76 15.56
N ALA A 298 -24.22 -8.44 15.73
CA ALA A 298 -25.54 -7.85 15.88
C ALA A 298 -25.92 -6.86 14.75
N LYS A 299 -25.79 -7.30 13.50
CA LYS A 299 -26.16 -6.58 12.26
C LYS A 299 -25.21 -5.42 11.86
N ARG A 300 -24.13 -5.14 12.58
CA ARG A 300 -23.17 -4.15 12.12
C ARG A 300 -22.30 -4.73 10.99
N TRP A 301 -22.38 -4.13 9.83
CA TRP A 301 -21.67 -4.59 8.65
C TRP A 301 -20.22 -4.05 8.62
N HIS A 302 -19.27 -4.93 8.30
CA HIS A 302 -17.91 -4.58 7.94
C HIS A 302 -17.53 -5.34 6.67
N GLY A 303 -16.93 -4.65 5.71
CA GLY A 303 -16.60 -5.22 4.41
C GLY A 303 -15.48 -6.27 4.45
N HIS A 304 -14.62 -6.21 5.48
CA HIS A 304 -13.42 -7.05 5.61
C HIS A 304 -12.85 -6.99 7.02
N SER A 305 -11.88 -7.88 7.31
CA SER A 305 -11.26 -8.02 8.63
C SER A 305 -10.20 -6.96 8.99
N HIS A 306 -9.94 -5.99 8.12
CA HIS A 306 -8.88 -4.98 8.28
C HIS A 306 -7.47 -5.55 8.50
N ASN A 307 -7.19 -6.74 7.98
CA ASN A 307 -5.88 -7.41 8.02
C ASN A 307 -5.80 -8.36 6.84
N LEU A 308 -4.93 -8.08 5.86
CA LEU A 308 -4.88 -8.86 4.61
C LEU A 308 -4.48 -10.32 4.82
N PRO A 309 -3.44 -10.65 5.61
CA PRO A 309 -3.14 -12.05 5.91
C PRO A 309 -4.32 -12.80 6.52
N LEU A 310 -5.03 -12.19 7.45
CA LEU A 310 -6.21 -12.78 8.08
C LEU A 310 -7.36 -12.91 7.07
N GLU A 311 -7.62 -11.89 6.25
CA GLU A 311 -8.64 -11.92 5.20
C GLU A 311 -8.38 -13.02 4.17
N LEU A 312 -7.11 -13.20 3.77
CA LEU A 312 -6.68 -14.30 2.90
C LEU A 312 -6.95 -15.67 3.55
N ALA A 313 -6.61 -15.81 4.84
CA ALA A 313 -6.82 -17.05 5.57
C ALA A 313 -8.31 -17.37 5.74
N ILE A 314 -9.14 -16.38 6.03
CA ILE A 314 -10.62 -16.54 6.10
C ILE A 314 -11.17 -16.93 4.73
N SER A 315 -10.77 -16.23 3.68
CA SER A 315 -11.33 -16.38 2.35
C SER A 315 -10.82 -17.63 1.62
N HIS A 316 -9.52 -17.92 1.71
CA HIS A 316 -8.86 -18.92 0.86
C HIS A 316 -8.04 -19.96 1.63
N GLY A 317 -7.98 -19.86 2.97
CA GLY A 317 -7.25 -20.77 3.86
C GLY A 317 -5.77 -20.45 4.04
N LEU A 318 -5.16 -21.11 5.02
CA LEU A 318 -3.76 -20.91 5.38
C LEU A 318 -2.76 -21.22 4.27
N PRO A 319 -2.92 -22.30 3.44
CA PRO A 319 -1.97 -22.57 2.37
C PRO A 319 -1.84 -21.43 1.37
N VAL A 320 -2.95 -20.85 0.92
CA VAL A 320 -2.95 -19.69 0.02
C VAL A 320 -2.31 -18.47 0.68
N THR A 321 -2.63 -18.23 1.94
CA THR A 321 -2.06 -17.13 2.73
C THR A 321 -0.54 -17.24 2.80
N VAL A 322 -0.01 -18.41 3.14
CA VAL A 322 1.44 -18.65 3.24
C VAL A 322 2.12 -18.45 1.88
N LEU A 323 1.52 -18.94 0.79
CA LEU A 323 2.08 -18.79 -0.55
C LEU A 323 2.15 -17.33 -0.99
N ILE A 324 1.09 -16.55 -0.80
CA ILE A 324 1.06 -15.16 -1.24
C ILE A 324 1.90 -14.27 -0.33
N VAL A 325 1.62 -14.29 0.98
CA VAL A 325 2.33 -13.45 1.96
C VAL A 325 3.81 -13.81 2.02
N GLY A 326 4.12 -15.11 1.96
CA GLY A 326 5.49 -15.62 1.89
C GLY A 326 6.23 -15.14 0.65
N THR A 327 5.59 -15.16 -0.53
CA THR A 327 6.18 -14.64 -1.77
C THR A 327 6.48 -13.15 -1.66
N VAL A 328 5.52 -12.34 -1.19
CA VAL A 328 5.70 -10.90 -1.00
C VAL A 328 6.82 -10.61 -0.01
N PHE A 329 6.85 -11.30 1.12
CA PHE A 329 7.89 -11.16 2.13
C PHE A 329 9.28 -11.55 1.58
N LEU A 330 9.37 -12.67 0.86
CA LEU A 330 10.62 -13.12 0.25
C LEU A 330 11.13 -12.13 -0.82
N LEU A 331 10.24 -11.53 -1.63
CA LEU A 331 10.61 -10.48 -2.59
C LEU A 331 11.28 -9.30 -1.89
N LEU A 332 10.70 -8.81 -0.79
CA LEU A 332 11.28 -7.72 0.01
C LEU A 332 12.63 -8.11 0.61
N VAL A 333 12.73 -9.30 1.21
CA VAL A 333 13.96 -9.79 1.84
C VAL A 333 15.07 -10.01 0.80
N VAL A 334 14.75 -10.61 -0.34
CA VAL A 334 15.76 -10.86 -1.39
C VAL A 334 16.22 -9.54 -2.00
N ALA A 335 15.33 -8.60 -2.29
CA ALA A 335 15.71 -7.28 -2.79
C ALA A 335 16.62 -6.53 -1.79
N LEU A 336 16.32 -6.63 -0.48
CA LEU A 336 17.14 -6.09 0.59
C LEU A 336 18.53 -6.73 0.61
N LYS A 337 18.63 -8.08 0.58
CA LYS A 337 19.89 -8.83 0.51
C LYS A 337 20.69 -8.53 -0.78
N ARG A 338 20.01 -8.08 -1.84
CA ARG A 338 20.64 -7.61 -3.08
C ARG A 338 21.10 -6.15 -3.00
N GLY A 339 21.13 -5.57 -1.83
CA GLY A 339 21.71 -4.26 -1.56
C GLY A 339 20.82 -3.08 -1.98
N MET A 340 19.50 -3.24 -2.02
CA MET A 340 18.62 -2.18 -2.52
C MET A 340 18.66 -0.91 -1.65
N LEU A 341 18.96 -1.01 -0.35
CA LEU A 341 19.14 0.16 0.53
C LEU A 341 20.49 0.86 0.36
N GLN A 342 21.49 0.22 -0.26
CA GLN A 342 22.79 0.81 -0.59
C GLN A 342 22.80 1.52 -1.95
N ARG A 343 21.74 1.39 -2.74
CA ARG A 343 21.60 2.00 -4.06
C ARG A 343 21.19 3.47 -3.95
N ASP A 344 20.95 4.08 -5.11
CA ASP A 344 20.46 5.46 -5.19
C ASP A 344 19.13 5.67 -4.43
N PRO A 345 18.81 6.92 -4.06
CA PRO A 345 17.60 7.22 -3.27
C PRO A 345 16.31 6.68 -3.88
N LEU A 346 16.21 6.57 -5.20
CA LEU A 346 15.00 6.09 -5.85
C LEU A 346 14.82 4.57 -5.71
N GLU A 347 15.89 3.80 -5.81
CA GLU A 347 15.85 2.36 -5.57
C GLU A 347 15.47 2.07 -4.10
N ARG A 348 16.04 2.84 -3.15
CA ARG A 348 15.61 2.79 -1.73
C ARG A 348 14.13 3.12 -1.56
N ALA A 349 13.68 4.17 -2.24
CA ALA A 349 12.28 4.60 -2.19
C ALA A 349 11.32 3.57 -2.80
N TRP A 350 11.73 2.89 -3.86
CA TRP A 350 10.94 1.82 -4.46
C TRP A 350 10.72 0.67 -3.48
N TRP A 351 11.79 0.24 -2.80
CA TRP A 351 11.70 -0.78 -1.76
C TRP A 351 10.88 -0.31 -0.56
N ALA A 352 11.09 0.94 -0.11
CA ALA A 352 10.34 1.53 1.00
C ALA A 352 8.83 1.64 0.67
N ALA A 353 8.47 2.01 -0.56
CA ALA A 353 7.09 2.05 -1.02
C ALA A 353 6.42 0.67 -0.98
N ALA A 354 7.13 -0.38 -1.41
CA ALA A 354 6.64 -1.76 -1.34
C ALA A 354 6.49 -2.24 0.12
N LEU A 355 7.43 -1.92 0.99
CA LEU A 355 7.33 -2.22 2.42
C LEU A 355 6.16 -1.49 3.09
N VAL A 356 5.99 -0.20 2.80
CA VAL A 356 4.87 0.61 3.28
C VAL A 356 3.54 -0.01 2.86
N MET A 357 3.41 -0.42 1.59
CA MET A 357 2.21 -1.13 1.12
C MET A 357 1.94 -2.40 1.92
N LEU A 358 2.96 -3.24 2.16
CA LEU A 358 2.81 -4.45 2.96
C LEU A 358 2.34 -4.12 4.40
N MET A 359 2.95 -3.12 5.03
CA MET A 359 2.61 -2.72 6.41
C MET A 359 1.20 -2.15 6.51
N MET A 360 0.74 -1.40 5.51
CA MET A 360 -0.63 -0.90 5.48
C MET A 360 -1.66 -2.04 5.40
N HIS A 361 -1.34 -3.11 4.69
CA HIS A 361 -2.19 -4.30 4.60
C HIS A 361 -2.24 -5.13 5.89
N ALA A 362 -1.35 -4.88 6.85
CA ALA A 362 -1.43 -5.52 8.16
C ALA A 362 -2.55 -4.97 9.06
N THR A 363 -3.06 -3.77 8.76
CA THR A 363 -4.06 -3.10 9.61
C THR A 363 -5.23 -2.47 8.84
N ASP A 364 -5.26 -2.65 7.50
CA ASP A 364 -6.36 -2.28 6.61
C ASP A 364 -6.27 -3.10 5.31
N LEU A 365 -7.24 -2.95 4.38
CA LEU A 365 -7.22 -3.64 3.09
C LEU A 365 -7.36 -2.67 1.91
N PRO A 366 -6.37 -1.81 1.65
CA PRO A 366 -6.40 -0.93 0.49
C PRO A 366 -6.42 -1.67 -0.85
N LEU A 367 -6.07 -2.96 -0.89
CA LEU A 367 -6.04 -3.82 -2.08
C LEU A 367 -7.40 -3.90 -2.82
N PHE A 368 -8.51 -3.71 -2.14
CA PHE A 368 -9.83 -3.73 -2.79
C PHE A 368 -10.10 -2.50 -3.66
N ASP A 369 -9.33 -1.41 -3.51
CA ASP A 369 -9.26 -0.37 -4.51
C ASP A 369 -8.32 -0.83 -5.64
N SER A 370 -8.83 -0.87 -6.88
CA SER A 370 -8.06 -1.34 -8.04
C SER A 370 -6.79 -0.53 -8.31
N ARG A 371 -6.78 0.77 -7.97
CA ARG A 371 -5.60 1.65 -8.08
C ARG A 371 -4.50 1.19 -7.13
N MET A 372 -4.87 0.86 -5.90
CA MET A 372 -3.94 0.33 -4.88
C MET A 372 -3.45 -1.07 -5.24
N ASN A 373 -4.33 -1.91 -5.77
CA ASN A 373 -3.98 -3.26 -6.22
C ASN A 373 -2.93 -3.20 -7.35
N ILE A 374 -3.18 -2.41 -8.40
CA ILE A 374 -2.22 -2.18 -9.48
C ILE A 374 -0.89 -1.64 -8.94
N LEU A 375 -0.92 -0.61 -8.09
CA LEU A 375 0.28 -0.02 -7.51
C LEU A 375 1.12 -1.06 -6.75
N GLY A 376 0.47 -1.87 -5.90
CA GLY A 376 1.14 -2.91 -5.13
C GLY A 376 1.86 -3.93 -6.01
N TRP A 377 1.18 -4.47 -7.03
CA TRP A 377 1.79 -5.45 -7.93
C TRP A 377 2.87 -4.86 -8.83
N VAL A 378 2.77 -3.60 -9.23
CA VAL A 378 3.83 -2.89 -9.96
C VAL A 378 5.08 -2.70 -9.09
N LEU A 379 4.92 -2.32 -7.82
CA LEU A 379 6.05 -2.22 -6.89
C LEU A 379 6.74 -3.57 -6.70
N LEU A 380 5.97 -4.64 -6.50
CA LEU A 380 6.49 -6.00 -6.36
C LEU A 380 7.19 -6.49 -7.64
N ALA A 381 6.66 -6.15 -8.83
CA ALA A 381 7.27 -6.49 -10.11
C ALA A 381 8.66 -5.85 -10.27
N GLY A 382 8.83 -4.60 -9.86
CA GLY A 382 10.14 -3.95 -9.83
C GLY A 382 11.12 -4.63 -8.88
N LEU A 383 10.67 -5.10 -7.69
CA LEU A 383 11.49 -5.85 -6.75
C LEU A 383 11.90 -7.23 -7.30
N ALA A 384 10.99 -7.91 -8.00
CA ALA A 384 11.29 -9.21 -8.59
C ALA A 384 12.44 -9.13 -9.61
N ASN A 385 12.49 -8.07 -10.41
CA ASN A 385 13.60 -7.84 -11.35
C ASN A 385 14.95 -7.64 -10.63
N VAL A 386 14.95 -6.81 -9.57
CA VAL A 386 16.18 -6.63 -8.75
C VAL A 386 16.64 -7.93 -8.12
N SER A 387 15.72 -8.79 -7.71
CA SER A 387 16.03 -10.07 -7.08
C SER A 387 16.64 -11.09 -8.03
N GLN A 388 16.43 -10.95 -9.35
CA GLN A 388 16.95 -11.87 -10.39
C GLN A 388 18.27 -11.42 -11.01
N LEU A 389 18.77 -10.20 -10.74
CA LEU A 389 20.07 -9.73 -11.26
C LEU A 389 21.21 -10.69 -10.85
N SER A 390 22.04 -11.06 -11.81
CA SER A 390 23.21 -11.87 -11.56
C SER A 390 24.30 -11.12 -10.76
N LYS A 391 25.29 -11.82 -10.21
CA LYS A 391 26.41 -11.18 -9.50
C LYS A 391 27.23 -10.30 -10.46
N LEU A 392 27.43 -10.75 -11.71
CA LEU A 392 28.16 -10.03 -12.75
C LEU A 392 27.48 -8.71 -13.14
N ASP A 393 26.13 -8.71 -13.24
CA ASP A 393 25.39 -7.48 -13.54
C ASP A 393 25.47 -6.47 -12.40
N ARG A 394 25.63 -6.94 -11.16
CA ARG A 394 25.79 -6.07 -9.97
C ARG A 394 27.13 -5.36 -9.97
N ASP A 395 28.18 -6.08 -10.26
CA ASP A 395 29.55 -5.54 -10.29
C ASP A 395 29.70 -4.52 -11.45
N ALA A 396 29.07 -4.77 -12.60
CA ALA A 396 29.00 -3.82 -13.72
C ALA A 396 28.21 -2.54 -13.38
N LEU A 397 27.14 -2.64 -12.59
CA LEU A 397 26.33 -1.49 -12.16
C LEU A 397 27.03 -0.66 -11.06
N SER A 398 27.86 -1.27 -10.23
CA SER A 398 28.68 -0.56 -9.24
C SER A 398 29.80 0.27 -9.89
N VAL A 399 30.45 -0.29 -10.92
CA VAL A 399 31.50 0.40 -11.67
C VAL A 399 30.97 1.57 -12.52
N SER A 400 29.75 1.44 -13.09
CA SER A 400 29.13 2.53 -13.84
C SER A 400 28.60 3.67 -12.97
N GLY A 401 28.37 3.44 -11.68
CA GLY A 401 28.03 4.48 -10.69
C GLY A 401 29.21 5.35 -10.29
N GLU A 402 30.41 4.78 -10.21
CA GLU A 402 31.64 5.55 -9.89
C GLU A 402 32.16 6.41 -11.05
N SER A 403 31.82 6.06 -12.30
CA SER A 403 32.24 6.85 -13.46
C SER A 403 31.33 8.02 -13.81
N ALA A 404 30.24 8.23 -13.08
CA ALA A 404 29.35 9.38 -13.25
C ALA A 404 29.63 10.53 -12.26
N ASP A 405 30.61 10.38 -11.38
CA ASP A 405 31.04 11.37 -10.38
C ASP A 405 32.43 12.02 -10.72
N LEU A 406 32.88 11.95 -11.99
CA LEU A 406 34.04 12.68 -12.50
C LEU A 406 33.65 13.80 -13.47
#